data_2e61961a7679099c9b926015266f26d5
#
_entry.id   2e61961a7679099c9b926015266f26d5
#
_cell.length_a   1.000
_cell.length_b   1.000
_cell.length_c   1.000
_cell.angle_alpha   90.00
_cell.angle_beta   90.00
_cell.angle_gamma   90.00
#
_symmetry.space_group_name_H-M   'P 1'
#
loop_
_entity.id
_entity.type
_entity.pdbx_description
1 polymer ?
#
loop_
_entity_poly.entity_id
_entity_poly.type
_entity_poly.pdbx_seq_one_letter_code
_entity_poly.pdbx_strand_id
1 'polypeptide(L)'
;RRLLQVLCVLSILVSLTACNGSQPPRALLNEALALQIQLTQSAIASSLDLTPMPIAPSVSRVRVEDQESFALGDEQGLRISGRFDWQLPGDRVQVDSPFELFLQRGSRGQSWRLARPKGGSDDRQAWLTYPLGLDKA
;
A
#
# COMPACT_ATOMS: atom_id res chain seq x y z
N ARG A 1 49.07 -10.98 10.58
CA ARG A 1 48.47 -11.44 9.31
C ARG A 1 47.15 -12.16 9.54
N ARG A 2 47.02 -12.96 10.58
CA ARG A 2 45.76 -13.64 10.89
C ARG A 2 44.72 -12.69 11.48
N LEU A 3 45.14 -11.64 12.17
CA LEU A 3 44.25 -10.62 12.69
C LEU A 3 43.54 -9.79 11.63
N LEU A 4 44.25 -9.52 10.51
CA LEU A 4 43.66 -8.79 9.39
C LEU A 4 42.61 -9.61 8.64
N GLN A 5 42.80 -10.93 8.55
CA GLN A 5 41.82 -11.83 7.93
C GLN A 5 40.56 -11.95 8.77
N VAL A 6 40.69 -11.98 10.09
CA VAL A 6 39.57 -12.07 11.01
C VAL A 6 38.75 -10.75 11.00
N LEU A 7 39.44 -9.63 10.87
CA LEU A 7 38.77 -8.33 10.75
C LEU A 7 37.96 -8.18 9.46
N CYS A 8 38.47 -8.74 8.35
CA CYS A 8 37.72 -8.71 7.10
C CYS A 8 36.47 -9.59 7.12
N VAL A 9 36.53 -10.73 7.81
CA VAL A 9 35.38 -11.63 7.93
C VAL A 9 34.31 -11.03 8.85
N LEU A 10 34.74 -10.31 9.89
CA LEU A 10 33.80 -9.65 10.79
C LEU A 10 33.08 -8.46 10.12
N SER A 11 33.73 -7.80 9.19
CA SER A 11 33.15 -6.66 8.47
C SER A 11 32.05 -7.08 7.49
N ILE A 12 32.08 -8.31 7.00
CA ILE A 12 31.10 -8.82 6.05
C ILE A 12 29.81 -9.24 6.77
N LEU A 13 29.90 -9.61 8.03
CA LEU A 13 28.73 -10.05 8.81
C LEU A 13 27.82 -8.90 9.26
N VAL A 14 28.31 -7.68 9.27
CA VAL A 14 27.53 -6.51 9.70
C VAL A 14 26.64 -5.97 8.59
N SER A 15 26.89 -6.34 7.33
CA SER A 15 26.12 -5.84 6.19
C SER A 15 24.81 -6.57 5.96
N LEU A 16 24.52 -7.64 6.67
CA LEU A 16 23.33 -8.46 6.47
C LEU A 16 22.13 -8.07 7.35
N THR A 17 22.27 -7.08 8.21
CA THR A 17 21.21 -6.68 9.13
C THR A 17 20.34 -5.53 8.62
N ALA A 18 20.48 -5.14 7.34
CA ALA A 18 19.75 -4.01 6.77
C ALA A 18 18.43 -4.40 6.11
N CYS A 19 17.94 -5.62 6.28
CA CYS A 19 16.63 -6.01 5.79
C CYS A 19 15.57 -5.68 6.82
N ASN A 20 15.08 -4.46 6.78
CA ASN A 20 13.94 -4.07 7.59
C ASN A 20 12.66 -4.55 6.95
N GLY A 21 12.18 -5.70 7.40
CA GLY A 21 10.91 -6.25 6.96
C GLY A 21 9.72 -5.48 7.51
N SER A 22 9.54 -4.24 7.09
CA SER A 22 8.33 -3.47 7.41
C SER A 22 7.31 -3.56 6.30
N GLN A 23 7.32 -4.65 5.55
CA GLN A 23 6.33 -4.84 4.49
C GLN A 23 4.98 -5.18 5.08
N PRO A 24 3.92 -4.55 4.60
CA PRO A 24 2.57 -4.93 5.02
C PRO A 24 2.26 -6.36 4.55
N PRO A 25 1.42 -7.09 5.29
CA PRO A 25 1.02 -8.42 4.87
C PRO A 25 0.37 -8.40 3.49
N ARG A 26 0.53 -9.47 2.74
CA ARG A 26 -0.06 -9.58 1.40
C ARG A 26 -1.59 -9.46 1.45
N ALA A 27 -2.22 -10.03 2.46
CA ALA A 27 -3.67 -9.91 2.63
C ALA A 27 -4.11 -8.45 2.80
N LEU A 28 -3.29 -7.64 3.46
CA LEU A 28 -3.55 -6.22 3.63
C LEU A 28 -3.46 -5.49 2.29
N LEU A 29 -2.48 -5.82 1.46
CA LEU A 29 -2.34 -5.22 0.13
C LEU A 29 -3.55 -5.56 -0.74
N ASN A 30 -4.02 -6.79 -0.71
CA ASN A 30 -5.21 -7.19 -1.44
C ASN A 30 -6.43 -6.39 -0.99
N GLU A 31 -6.61 -6.23 0.31
CA GLU A 31 -7.71 -5.45 0.87
C GLU A 31 -7.61 -3.98 0.48
N ALA A 32 -6.42 -3.40 0.57
CA ALA A 32 -6.20 -2.00 0.22
C ALA A 32 -6.48 -1.74 -1.26
N LEU A 33 -6.04 -2.62 -2.14
CA LEU A 33 -6.29 -2.50 -3.57
C LEU A 33 -7.78 -2.64 -3.88
N ALA A 34 -8.45 -3.61 -3.28
CA ALA A 34 -9.90 -3.78 -3.46
C ALA A 34 -10.65 -2.53 -2.98
N LEU A 35 -10.30 -1.99 -1.83
CA LEU A 35 -10.91 -0.77 -1.30
C LEU A 35 -10.65 0.42 -2.23
N GLN A 36 -9.44 0.57 -2.74
CA GLN A 36 -9.10 1.66 -3.65
C GLN A 36 -9.94 1.60 -4.93
N ILE A 37 -10.16 0.40 -5.47
CA ILE A 37 -11.03 0.22 -6.64
C ILE A 37 -12.47 0.61 -6.29
N GLN A 38 -12.99 0.16 -5.15
CA GLN A 38 -14.35 0.51 -4.71
C GLN A 38 -14.52 2.01 -4.57
N LEU A 39 -13.57 2.69 -3.94
CA LEU A 39 -13.63 4.13 -3.75
C LEU A 39 -13.59 4.87 -5.09
N THR A 40 -12.79 4.39 -6.02
CA THR A 40 -12.70 4.98 -7.36
C THR A 40 -14.00 4.80 -8.12
N GLN A 41 -14.59 3.60 -8.08
CA GLN A 41 -15.87 3.33 -8.75
C GLN A 41 -16.99 4.16 -8.13
N SER A 42 -17.02 4.30 -6.82
CA SER A 42 -18.02 5.12 -6.15
C SER A 42 -17.89 6.59 -6.52
N ALA A 43 -16.68 7.09 -6.64
CA ALA A 43 -16.44 8.47 -7.04
C ALA A 43 -16.90 8.73 -8.48
N ILE A 44 -16.67 7.78 -9.38
CA ILE A 44 -17.14 7.85 -10.77
C ILE A 44 -18.66 7.86 -10.79
N ALA A 45 -19.31 6.95 -10.09
CA ALA A 45 -20.76 6.87 -10.05
C ALA A 45 -21.36 8.18 -9.51
N SER A 46 -20.78 8.72 -8.46
CA SER A 46 -21.25 9.99 -7.88
C SER A 46 -21.12 11.16 -8.85
N SER A 47 -20.03 11.22 -9.61
CA SER A 47 -19.83 12.30 -10.59
C SER A 47 -20.79 12.19 -11.78
N LEU A 48 -21.36 11.02 -12.04
CA LEU A 48 -22.34 10.80 -13.08
C LEU A 48 -23.79 10.78 -12.55
N ASP A 49 -24.00 11.18 -11.30
CA ASP A 49 -25.30 11.16 -10.63
C ASP A 49 -25.92 9.76 -10.57
N LEU A 50 -25.10 8.72 -10.60
CA LEU A 50 -25.53 7.35 -10.47
C LEU A 50 -25.44 6.91 -9.02
N THR A 51 -26.33 6.01 -8.60
CA THR A 51 -26.26 5.42 -7.28
C THR A 51 -25.07 4.44 -7.24
N PRO A 52 -24.10 4.65 -6.33
CA PRO A 52 -22.99 3.71 -6.20
C PRO A 52 -23.50 2.34 -5.78
N MET A 53 -23.12 1.31 -6.53
CA MET A 53 -23.43 -0.07 -6.17
C MET A 53 -22.24 -0.64 -5.39
N PRO A 54 -22.51 -1.37 -4.30
CA PRO A 54 -21.43 -2.06 -3.60
C PRO A 54 -20.85 -3.14 -4.51
N ILE A 55 -19.65 -2.91 -4.99
CA ILE A 55 -18.95 -3.84 -5.87
C ILE A 55 -17.78 -4.41 -5.09
N ALA A 56 -17.65 -5.74 -5.11
CA ALA A 56 -16.52 -6.42 -4.49
C ALA A 56 -15.56 -6.88 -5.58
N PRO A 57 -14.52 -6.11 -5.89
CA PRO A 57 -13.54 -6.54 -6.88
C PRO A 57 -12.70 -7.69 -6.36
N SER A 58 -12.30 -8.59 -7.26
CA SER A 58 -11.33 -9.62 -6.97
C SER A 58 -9.94 -9.10 -7.29
N VAL A 59 -9.02 -9.23 -6.35
CA VAL A 59 -7.63 -8.82 -6.49
C VAL A 59 -6.74 -10.04 -6.38
N SER A 60 -5.82 -10.18 -7.32
CA SER A 60 -4.91 -11.33 -7.36
C SER A 60 -3.56 -10.93 -7.95
N ARG A 61 -2.57 -11.80 -7.75
CA ARG A 61 -1.24 -11.68 -8.34
C ARG A 61 -0.60 -10.31 -8.10
N VAL A 62 -0.64 -9.86 -6.85
CA VAL A 62 -0.03 -8.59 -6.47
C VAL A 62 1.49 -8.74 -6.48
N ARG A 63 2.16 -7.88 -7.23
CA ARG A 63 3.61 -7.84 -7.38
C ARG A 63 4.11 -6.46 -7.01
N VAL A 64 4.78 -6.37 -5.87
CA VAL A 64 5.37 -5.11 -5.41
C VAL A 64 6.68 -4.89 -6.15
N GLU A 65 6.82 -3.75 -6.81
CA GLU A 65 8.03 -3.39 -7.54
C GLU A 65 8.86 -2.36 -6.78
N ASP A 66 8.22 -1.49 -6.02
CA ASP A 66 8.90 -0.44 -5.28
C ASP A 66 8.16 -0.13 -3.99
N GLN A 67 8.92 0.25 -2.97
CA GLN A 67 8.40 0.60 -1.66
C GLN A 67 9.29 1.65 -1.04
N GLU A 68 8.70 2.74 -0.57
CA GLU A 68 9.46 3.81 0.08
C GLU A 68 8.63 4.44 1.20
N SER A 69 9.34 4.90 2.22
CA SER A 69 8.74 5.65 3.31
C SER A 69 8.53 7.10 2.89
N PHE A 70 7.46 7.70 3.35
CA PHE A 70 7.22 9.12 3.11
C PHE A 70 6.47 9.72 4.31
N ALA A 71 6.46 11.04 4.39
CA ALA A 71 5.74 11.75 5.44
C ALA A 71 4.30 11.98 5.01
N LEU A 72 3.36 11.50 5.82
CA LEU A 72 1.94 11.68 5.61
C LEU A 72 1.42 12.62 6.71
N GLY A 73 1.56 13.93 6.46
CA GLY A 73 1.35 14.90 7.51
C GLY A 73 2.38 14.70 8.63
N ASP A 74 1.90 14.54 9.85
CA ASP A 74 2.74 14.26 11.02
C ASP A 74 2.97 12.76 11.24
N GLU A 75 2.40 11.93 10.38
CA GLU A 75 2.45 10.48 10.51
C GLU A 75 3.41 9.88 9.51
N GLN A 76 3.86 8.67 9.80
CA GLN A 76 4.67 7.91 8.85
C GLN A 76 3.79 7.18 7.85
N GLY A 77 4.12 7.34 6.58
CA GLY A 77 3.46 6.66 5.49
C GLY A 77 4.39 5.75 4.72
N LEU A 78 3.79 4.89 3.94
CA LEU A 78 4.47 3.96 3.06
C LEU A 78 3.84 4.05 1.68
N ARG A 79 4.66 4.34 0.68
CA ARG A 79 4.23 4.32 -0.71
C ARG A 79 4.66 3.01 -1.34
N ILE A 80 3.72 2.29 -1.89
CA ILE A 80 3.96 0.99 -2.53
C ILE A 80 3.44 1.05 -3.95
N SER A 81 4.25 0.65 -4.89
CA SER A 81 3.86 0.56 -6.28
C SER A 81 4.21 -0.81 -6.85
N GLY A 82 3.51 -1.18 -7.89
CA GLY A 82 3.72 -2.45 -8.54
C GLY A 82 2.63 -2.73 -9.55
N ARG A 83 2.36 -4.01 -9.74
CA ARG A 83 1.36 -4.49 -10.70
C ARG A 83 0.51 -5.57 -10.07
N PHE A 84 -0.71 -5.70 -10.57
CA PHE A 84 -1.64 -6.68 -10.04
C PHE A 84 -2.69 -7.03 -11.10
N ASP A 85 -3.42 -8.09 -10.83
CA ASP A 85 -4.58 -8.47 -11.63
C ASP A 85 -5.83 -8.20 -10.80
N TRP A 86 -6.88 -7.73 -11.46
CA TRP A 86 -8.14 -7.47 -10.77
C TRP A 86 -9.32 -7.65 -11.72
N GLN A 87 -10.49 -7.85 -11.12
CA GLN A 87 -11.70 -8.12 -11.88
C GLN A 87 -12.89 -7.58 -11.11
N LEU A 88 -13.75 -6.86 -11.80
CA LEU A 88 -15.08 -6.53 -11.30
C LEU A 88 -16.03 -7.67 -11.65
N PRO A 89 -17.10 -7.90 -10.84
CA PRO A 89 -18.07 -8.93 -11.14
C PRO A 89 -18.68 -8.73 -12.53
N GLY A 90 -18.67 -9.77 -13.35
CA GLY A 90 -19.19 -9.73 -14.70
C GLY A 90 -18.29 -9.15 -15.77
N ASP A 91 -17.14 -8.60 -15.37
CA ASP A 91 -16.18 -7.99 -16.31
C ASP A 91 -15.02 -8.91 -16.59
N ARG A 92 -14.21 -8.51 -17.55
CA ARG A 92 -12.96 -9.20 -17.86
C ARG A 92 -11.92 -8.96 -16.77
N VAL A 93 -11.02 -9.92 -16.61
CA VAL A 93 -9.85 -9.75 -15.73
C VAL A 93 -8.94 -8.71 -16.36
N GLN A 94 -8.58 -7.71 -15.56
CA GLN A 94 -7.55 -6.74 -15.93
C GLN A 94 -6.22 -7.28 -15.45
N VAL A 95 -5.38 -7.64 -16.39
CA VAL A 95 -4.10 -8.30 -16.09
C VAL A 95 -2.98 -7.27 -16.12
N ASP A 96 -2.05 -7.41 -15.16
CA ASP A 96 -0.83 -6.62 -15.13
C ASP A 96 -1.09 -5.11 -15.07
N SER A 97 -2.07 -4.71 -14.26
CA SER A 97 -2.41 -3.30 -14.07
C SER A 97 -1.45 -2.64 -13.09
N PRO A 98 -0.96 -1.43 -13.38
CA PRO A 98 -0.11 -0.72 -12.44
C PRO A 98 -0.93 -0.22 -11.24
N PHE A 99 -0.31 -0.17 -10.10
CA PHE A 99 -0.92 0.44 -8.92
C PHE A 99 0.08 1.27 -8.14
N GLU A 100 -0.47 2.21 -7.40
CA GLU A 100 0.24 2.97 -6.39
C GLU A 100 -0.66 3.07 -5.17
N LEU A 101 -0.16 2.65 -4.03
CA LEU A 101 -0.86 2.71 -2.76
C LEU A 101 -0.09 3.57 -1.78
N PHE A 102 -0.83 4.36 -1.02
CA PHE A 102 -0.30 5.06 0.13
C PHE A 102 -0.92 4.46 1.38
N LEU A 103 -0.09 3.98 2.28
CA LEU A 103 -0.53 3.37 3.51
C LEU A 103 -0.01 4.15 4.69
N GLN A 104 -0.86 4.32 5.69
CA GLN A 104 -0.47 4.90 6.97
C GLN A 104 -0.37 3.78 8.00
N ARG A 105 0.75 3.75 8.71
CA ARG A 105 0.93 2.80 9.80
C ARG A 105 0.58 3.47 11.10
N GLY A 106 -0.20 2.80 11.93
CA GLY A 106 -0.52 3.30 13.25
C GLY A 106 0.70 3.40 14.16
N SER A 107 0.63 4.26 15.16
CA SER A 107 1.75 4.53 16.07
C SER A 107 2.25 3.29 16.80
N ARG A 108 1.38 2.32 17.02
CA ARG A 108 1.74 1.05 17.66
C ARG A 108 2.18 -0.02 16.67
N GLY A 109 2.19 0.28 15.37
CA GLY A 109 2.63 -0.65 14.35
C GLY A 109 1.70 -1.81 14.06
N GLN A 110 0.49 -1.82 14.63
CA GLN A 110 -0.45 -2.92 14.49
C GLN A 110 -1.62 -2.61 13.57
N SER A 111 -1.87 -1.35 13.30
CA SER A 111 -2.99 -0.92 12.46
C SER A 111 -2.47 -0.28 11.19
N TRP A 112 -3.24 -0.44 10.13
CA TRP A 112 -2.95 0.15 8.84
C TRP A 112 -4.17 0.90 8.34
N ARG A 113 -3.94 1.97 7.61
CA ARG A 113 -4.98 2.74 6.94
C ARG A 113 -4.56 3.00 5.50
N LEU A 114 -5.54 2.92 4.60
CA LEU A 114 -5.33 3.36 3.23
C LEU A 114 -5.41 4.89 3.21
N ALA A 115 -4.42 5.54 2.65
CA ALA A 115 -4.41 6.99 2.49
C ALA A 115 -4.63 7.33 1.03
N ARG A 116 -5.46 8.33 0.78
CA ARG A 116 -5.69 8.85 -0.57
C ARG A 116 -5.52 10.36 -0.57
N PRO A 117 -4.82 10.93 -1.56
CA PRO A 117 -4.68 12.36 -1.63
C PRO A 117 -6.04 13.01 -1.86
N LYS A 118 -6.33 14.00 -1.04
CA LYS A 118 -7.50 14.86 -1.22
C LYS A 118 -7.03 16.10 -1.95
N GLY A 119 -7.59 16.39 -3.11
CA GLY A 119 -7.27 17.60 -3.84
C GLY A 119 -7.42 18.81 -2.94
N GLY A 120 -6.37 19.58 -2.80
CA GLY A 120 -6.37 20.81 -2.00
C GLY A 120 -5.79 21.96 -2.78
N SER A 121 -6.24 23.16 -2.45
CA SER A 121 -5.77 24.39 -3.07
C SER A 121 -4.55 24.98 -2.37
N ASP A 122 -4.11 24.38 -1.28
CA ASP A 122 -3.00 24.87 -0.47
C ASP A 122 -1.73 24.04 -0.72
N ASP A 123 -0.58 24.63 -0.35
CA ASP A 123 0.73 23.98 -0.52
C ASP A 123 0.89 22.70 0.28
N ARG A 124 -0.09 22.36 1.10
CA ARG A 124 -0.08 21.13 1.90
C ARG A 124 -1.02 20.11 1.31
N GLN A 125 -0.49 18.95 1.00
CA GLN A 125 -1.29 17.84 0.55
C GLN A 125 -2.17 17.36 1.70
N ALA A 126 -3.48 17.40 1.50
CA ALA A 126 -4.43 16.80 2.42
C ALA A 126 -4.67 15.34 2.08
N TRP A 127 -4.94 14.52 3.08
CA TRP A 127 -5.12 13.10 2.93
C TRP A 127 -6.43 12.64 3.55
N LEU A 128 -7.12 11.75 2.86
CA LEU A 128 -8.22 10.98 3.41
C LEU A 128 -7.68 9.59 3.78
N THR A 129 -8.03 9.11 4.96
CA THR A 129 -7.58 7.78 5.39
C THR A 129 -8.77 6.89 5.68
N TYR A 130 -8.61 5.61 5.35
CA TYR A 130 -9.64 4.58 5.53
C TYR A 130 -9.04 3.41 6.31
N PRO A 131 -9.68 2.94 7.36
CA PRO A 131 -9.14 1.83 8.12
C PRO A 131 -9.11 0.54 7.31
N LEU A 132 -8.02 -0.17 7.43
CA LEU A 132 -7.87 -1.50 6.87
C LEU A 132 -7.94 -2.46 8.05
N GLY A 133 -9.01 -3.21 8.14
CA GLY A 133 -9.23 -4.08 9.25
C GLY A 133 -9.29 -5.51 8.83
N LEU A 134 -8.21 -6.22 9.05
CA LEU A 134 -8.22 -7.67 8.94
C LEU A 134 -8.89 -8.31 10.13
N ASP A 135 -8.91 -7.60 11.20
CA ASP A 135 -9.46 -8.03 12.47
C ASP A 135 -10.76 -7.31 12.73
N LYS A 136 -11.68 -7.47 11.89
CA LYS A 136 -13.02 -6.91 12.05
C LYS A 136 -13.73 -7.43 13.29
N ALA A 137 -12.97 -7.95 14.17
CA ALA A 137 -13.45 -8.36 15.46
C ALA A 137 -13.65 -7.16 16.37
#